data_821992fcdd0387cb08bac0e04b53b60d
#
_entry.id   821992fcdd0387cb08bac0e04b53b60d
#
_cell.length_a   1.000
_cell.length_b   1.000
_cell.length_c   1.000
_cell.angle_alpha   90.00
_cell.angle_beta   90.00
_cell.angle_gamma   90.00
#
_symmetry.space_group_name_H-M   'P 1'
#
loop_
_entity.id
_entity.type
_entity.pdbx_description
1 polymer ?
#
loop_
_entity_poly.entity_id
_entity_poly.type
_entity_poly.pdbx_seq_one_letter_code
_entity_poly.pdbx_strand_id
1 'polypeptide(L)'
;MDNRTILGNATMAYMDIDDNIDASQVIKDIFIKLMDAKDDIIKANKIDIKNNNGFKLDFDFIKDIDKKLMCIENPYKRVENDCDKFIINDSLGTICTIYNGNTYYLIELALKSILTRNSMIFVSNVDYMDFTNRLILILIKNVLEKYKIDKNLIQLLYVNEFDSLLSNSVSINRVFVIGDKGLQHKVKIASDIDVITFAINHYDVYIENIDDVLLFEKLLKLDYCDIYVKTGSDLQFDDFIEVQDIDEAICQINFNTAGSSSIIFTDSDYSASYFVNNVKTNNIYVNMLPNGRDLDFDLNLFF
;
A
#
# COMPACT_ATOMS: atom_id res chain seq x y z
N MET A 1 -2.70 17.45 -19.71
CA MET A 1 -3.00 18.44 -18.65
C MET A 1 -1.67 18.73 -18.00
N ASP A 2 -1.29 19.98 -17.75
CA ASP A 2 -0.02 20.23 -17.11
C ASP A 2 -0.07 19.93 -15.60
N ASN A 3 1.09 19.69 -14.98
CA ASN A 3 1.17 19.30 -13.56
C ASN A 3 0.61 20.39 -12.63
N ARG A 4 0.73 21.69 -13.00
CA ARG A 4 0.20 22.79 -12.20
C ARG A 4 -1.32 22.78 -12.15
N THR A 5 -1.97 22.51 -13.29
CA THR A 5 -3.44 22.39 -13.36
C THR A 5 -3.94 21.22 -12.53
N ILE A 6 -3.23 20.09 -12.55
CA ILE A 6 -3.59 18.89 -11.79
C ILE A 6 -3.49 19.16 -10.28
N LEU A 7 -2.37 19.72 -9.85
CA LEU A 7 -2.14 20.09 -8.44
C LEU A 7 -3.15 21.13 -7.97
N GLY A 8 -3.40 22.18 -8.77
CA GLY A 8 -4.39 23.20 -8.45
C GLY A 8 -5.78 22.62 -8.27
N ASN A 9 -6.21 21.73 -9.17
CA ASN A 9 -7.51 21.05 -9.07
C ASN A 9 -7.61 20.18 -7.81
N ALA A 10 -6.55 19.47 -7.43
CA ALA A 10 -6.53 18.65 -6.22
C ALA A 10 -6.63 19.51 -4.96
N THR A 11 -5.88 20.60 -4.90
CA THR A 11 -5.91 21.55 -3.78
C THR A 11 -7.29 22.22 -3.65
N MET A 12 -7.89 22.66 -4.75
CA MET A 12 -9.25 23.23 -4.73
C MET A 12 -10.28 22.18 -4.28
N ALA A 13 -10.21 20.97 -4.81
CA ALA A 13 -11.11 19.88 -4.42
C ALA A 13 -11.03 19.58 -2.91
N TYR A 14 -9.84 19.63 -2.34
CA TYR A 14 -9.62 19.48 -0.91
C TYR A 14 -10.26 20.64 -0.11
N MET A 15 -10.07 21.90 -0.53
CA MET A 15 -10.60 23.08 0.16
C MET A 15 -12.11 23.16 0.10
N ASP A 16 -12.73 22.58 -0.92
CA ASP A 16 -14.18 22.62 -1.15
C ASP A 16 -14.95 21.47 -0.46
N ILE A 17 -14.27 20.60 0.31
CA ILE A 17 -14.94 19.54 1.04
C ILE A 17 -15.81 20.13 2.17
N ASP A 18 -17.11 19.84 2.11
CA ASP A 18 -18.04 20.21 3.18
C ASP A 18 -17.81 19.34 4.42
N ASP A 19 -17.57 19.98 5.56
CA ASP A 19 -17.35 19.31 6.85
C ASP A 19 -18.54 18.48 7.33
N ASN A 20 -19.73 18.72 6.80
CA ASN A 20 -20.94 17.97 7.16
C ASN A 20 -21.14 16.70 6.33
N ILE A 21 -20.26 16.40 5.37
CA ILE A 21 -20.37 15.18 4.58
C ILE A 21 -20.07 13.96 5.46
N ASP A 22 -20.99 13.01 5.46
CA ASP A 22 -20.76 11.68 6.04
C ASP A 22 -19.86 10.84 5.12
N ALA A 23 -18.55 10.92 5.36
CA ALA A 23 -17.56 10.20 4.58
C ALA A 23 -17.77 8.66 4.65
N SER A 24 -18.27 8.14 5.77
CA SER A 24 -18.56 6.71 5.91
C SER A 24 -19.68 6.26 4.98
N GLN A 25 -20.71 7.09 4.80
CA GLN A 25 -21.79 6.81 3.85
C GLN A 25 -21.30 6.91 2.41
N VAL A 26 -20.43 7.86 2.09
CA VAL A 26 -19.79 7.97 0.76
C VAL A 26 -19.01 6.70 0.43
N ILE A 27 -18.19 6.23 1.36
CA ILE A 27 -17.38 5.00 1.22
C ILE A 27 -18.29 3.81 0.98
N LYS A 28 -19.34 3.65 1.77
CA LYS A 28 -20.32 2.57 1.62
C LYS A 28 -20.96 2.57 0.24
N ASP A 29 -21.37 3.73 -0.27
CA ASP A 29 -21.95 3.85 -1.62
C ASP A 29 -20.90 3.54 -2.71
N ILE A 30 -19.62 3.88 -2.49
CA ILE A 30 -18.54 3.49 -3.41
C ILE A 30 -18.41 1.96 -3.44
N PHE A 31 -18.39 1.27 -2.29
CA PHE A 31 -18.34 -0.20 -2.28
C PHE A 31 -19.52 -0.85 -2.97
N ILE A 32 -20.73 -0.39 -2.70
CA ILE A 32 -21.93 -0.86 -3.40
C ILE A 32 -21.72 -0.69 -4.92
N LYS A 33 -21.25 0.47 -5.35
CA LYS A 33 -21.02 0.75 -6.78
C LYS A 33 -19.95 -0.15 -7.40
N LEU A 34 -18.87 -0.45 -6.67
CA LEU A 34 -17.82 -1.37 -7.12
C LEU A 34 -18.35 -2.81 -7.22
N MET A 35 -19.16 -3.25 -6.26
CA MET A 35 -19.76 -4.59 -6.28
C MET A 35 -20.79 -4.73 -7.40
N ASP A 36 -21.63 -3.73 -7.65
CA ASP A 36 -22.59 -3.71 -8.74
C ASP A 36 -21.91 -3.75 -10.12
N ALA A 37 -20.73 -3.12 -10.23
CA ALA A 37 -19.93 -3.10 -11.45
C ALA A 37 -18.92 -4.26 -11.56
N LYS A 38 -19.01 -5.28 -10.70
CA LYS A 38 -18.05 -6.40 -10.63
C LYS A 38 -17.75 -7.01 -11.98
N ASP A 39 -18.77 -7.31 -12.78
CA ASP A 39 -18.59 -7.96 -14.09
C ASP A 39 -17.82 -7.07 -15.08
N ASP A 40 -18.02 -5.77 -15.05
CA ASP A 40 -17.32 -4.83 -15.91
C ASP A 40 -15.88 -4.63 -15.44
N ILE A 41 -15.64 -4.61 -14.14
CA ILE A 41 -14.28 -4.59 -13.56
C ILE A 41 -13.53 -5.88 -13.95
N ILE A 42 -14.16 -7.04 -13.89
CA ILE A 42 -13.56 -8.31 -14.34
C ILE A 42 -13.23 -8.27 -15.85
N LYS A 43 -14.07 -7.66 -16.69
CA LYS A 43 -13.77 -7.51 -18.12
C LYS A 43 -12.56 -6.61 -18.35
N ALA A 44 -12.48 -5.46 -17.67
CA ALA A 44 -11.33 -4.57 -17.72
C ALA A 44 -10.05 -5.28 -17.24
N ASN A 45 -10.13 -6.01 -16.13
CA ASN A 45 -9.01 -6.76 -15.56
C ASN A 45 -8.51 -7.88 -16.50
N LYS A 46 -9.41 -8.53 -17.24
CA LYS A 46 -9.02 -9.51 -18.26
C LYS A 46 -8.21 -8.88 -19.40
N ILE A 47 -8.45 -7.61 -19.73
CA ILE A 47 -7.67 -6.89 -20.75
C ILE A 47 -6.26 -6.67 -20.22
N ASP A 48 -6.11 -6.20 -18.98
CA ASP A 48 -4.82 -5.98 -18.35
C ASP A 48 -4.01 -7.29 -18.28
N ILE A 49 -4.62 -8.39 -17.85
CA ILE A 49 -3.98 -9.71 -17.77
C ILE A 49 -3.55 -10.19 -19.18
N LYS A 50 -4.42 -10.02 -20.19
CA LYS A 50 -4.10 -10.43 -21.58
C LYS A 50 -2.92 -9.66 -22.15
N ASN A 51 -2.72 -8.42 -21.70
CA ASN A 51 -1.61 -7.57 -22.11
C ASN A 51 -0.34 -7.81 -21.26
N ASN A 52 -0.34 -8.79 -20.37
CA ASN A 52 0.71 -9.05 -19.36
C ASN A 52 0.97 -7.87 -18.41
N ASN A 53 -0.02 -7.02 -18.22
CA ASN A 53 0.06 -5.79 -17.41
C ASN A 53 -0.84 -5.85 -16.17
N GLY A 54 -0.95 -7.02 -15.53
CA GLY A 54 -1.79 -7.12 -14.35
C GLY A 54 -1.93 -8.53 -13.81
N PHE A 55 -2.57 -8.62 -12.65
CA PHE A 55 -2.93 -9.86 -11.98
C PHE A 55 -4.46 -10.00 -11.87
N LYS A 56 -4.93 -11.21 -11.61
CA LYS A 56 -6.35 -11.48 -11.41
C LYS A 56 -6.83 -10.88 -10.10
N LEU A 57 -7.81 -9.98 -10.17
CA LEU A 57 -8.43 -9.38 -8.99
C LEU A 57 -9.22 -10.40 -8.17
N ASP A 58 -9.04 -10.33 -6.86
CA ASP A 58 -9.85 -11.00 -5.86
C ASP A 58 -10.84 -10.02 -5.23
N PHE A 59 -12.13 -10.23 -5.47
CA PHE A 59 -13.18 -9.37 -4.91
C PHE A 59 -13.42 -9.59 -3.42
N ASP A 60 -13.01 -10.70 -2.85
CA ASP A 60 -13.11 -10.90 -1.41
C ASP A 60 -12.12 -10.00 -0.68
N PHE A 61 -10.97 -9.70 -1.30
CA PHE A 61 -10.07 -8.69 -0.78
C PHE A 61 -10.67 -7.28 -0.76
N ILE A 62 -11.39 -6.89 -1.81
CA ILE A 62 -12.08 -5.60 -1.85
C ILE A 62 -13.12 -5.52 -0.72
N LYS A 63 -13.84 -6.61 -0.44
CA LYS A 63 -14.77 -6.69 0.71
C LYS A 63 -14.05 -6.60 2.06
N ASP A 64 -12.84 -7.13 2.17
CA ASP A 64 -12.07 -7.03 3.41
C ASP A 64 -11.58 -5.59 3.66
N ILE A 65 -11.24 -4.83 2.61
CA ILE A 65 -11.00 -3.38 2.72
C ILE A 65 -12.25 -2.68 3.26
N ASP A 66 -13.44 -2.98 2.72
CA ASP A 66 -14.71 -2.43 3.22
C ASP A 66 -14.89 -2.69 4.71
N LYS A 67 -14.79 -3.95 5.14
CA LYS A 67 -14.94 -4.31 6.54
C LYS A 67 -13.99 -3.56 7.45
N LYS A 68 -12.72 -3.43 7.06
CA LYS A 68 -11.71 -2.68 7.82
C LYS A 68 -12.10 -1.21 7.95
N LEU A 69 -12.51 -0.57 6.86
CA LEU A 69 -12.88 0.85 6.87
C LEU A 69 -14.19 1.13 7.61
N MET A 70 -15.17 0.21 7.54
CA MET A 70 -16.43 0.34 8.28
C MET A 70 -16.27 0.20 9.80
N CYS A 71 -15.20 -0.41 10.27
CA CYS A 71 -14.86 -0.49 11.70
C CYS A 71 -14.21 0.79 12.23
N ILE A 72 -13.83 1.74 11.35
CA ILE A 72 -13.21 2.99 11.77
C ILE A 72 -14.31 3.94 12.26
N GLU A 73 -14.32 4.24 13.55
CA GLU A 73 -15.11 5.33 14.10
C GLU A 73 -14.59 6.67 13.52
N ASN A 74 -15.40 7.74 13.67
CA ASN A 74 -15.07 9.07 13.15
C ASN A 74 -13.59 9.44 13.42
N PRO A 75 -12.73 9.53 12.38
CA PRO A 75 -11.29 9.77 12.55
C PRO A 75 -10.98 11.18 13.11
N TYR A 76 -11.94 12.09 13.07
CA TYR A 76 -11.86 13.44 13.66
C TYR A 76 -12.36 13.51 15.09
N LYS A 77 -12.63 12.37 15.73
CA LYS A 77 -13.13 12.34 17.11
C LYS A 77 -12.12 13.02 18.03
N ARG A 78 -12.58 14.04 18.71
CA ARG A 78 -11.83 14.73 19.75
C ARG A 78 -11.57 13.77 20.91
N VAL A 79 -10.32 13.44 21.19
CA VAL A 79 -9.95 12.66 22.37
C VAL A 79 -9.69 13.63 23.51
N GLU A 80 -10.57 13.62 24.52
CA GLU A 80 -10.35 14.34 25.77
C GLU A 80 -9.47 13.42 26.67
N ASN A 81 -8.25 13.84 26.95
CA ASN A 81 -7.43 13.23 27.99
C ASN A 81 -7.65 13.99 29.30
N ASP A 82 -7.52 13.31 30.43
CA ASP A 82 -7.72 13.84 31.81
C ASP A 82 -6.84 15.07 32.19
N CYS A 83 -6.08 15.60 31.25
CA CYS A 83 -5.10 16.67 31.46
C CYS A 83 -5.37 17.95 30.66
N ASP A 84 -6.60 18.26 30.29
CA ASP A 84 -6.98 19.43 29.46
C ASP A 84 -6.26 19.52 28.10
N LYS A 85 -5.72 18.43 27.61
CA LYS A 85 -5.11 18.33 26.28
C LYS A 85 -6.10 17.71 25.31
N PHE A 86 -6.34 18.40 24.21
CA PHE A 86 -7.15 17.89 23.11
C PHE A 86 -6.24 17.45 21.99
N ILE A 87 -6.44 16.24 21.47
CA ILE A 87 -5.87 15.80 20.21
C ILE A 87 -6.95 16.01 19.14
N ILE A 88 -6.67 16.88 18.21
CA ILE A 88 -7.52 17.12 17.04
C ILE A 88 -6.76 16.55 15.85
N ASN A 89 -7.34 15.54 15.23
CA ASN A 89 -6.86 15.08 13.93
C ASN A 89 -7.38 16.04 12.87
N ASP A 90 -6.50 16.61 12.08
CA ASP A 90 -6.84 17.46 10.95
C ASP A 90 -6.29 16.84 9.66
N SER A 91 -6.96 17.07 8.56
CA SER A 91 -6.51 16.55 7.25
C SER A 91 -5.22 17.23 6.82
N LEU A 92 -4.32 16.45 6.19
CA LEU A 92 -3.06 16.97 5.67
C LEU A 92 -3.24 17.91 4.50
N GLY A 93 -4.24 17.68 3.65
CA GLY A 93 -4.44 18.38 2.40
C GLY A 93 -4.26 17.50 1.18
N THR A 94 -3.28 17.76 0.35
CA THR A 94 -3.00 16.97 -0.86
C THR A 94 -1.89 15.97 -0.62
N ILE A 95 -2.19 14.69 -0.85
CA ILE A 95 -1.25 13.57 -0.76
C ILE A 95 -0.93 13.08 -2.17
N CYS A 96 0.36 12.92 -2.47
CA CYS A 96 0.83 12.33 -3.73
C CYS A 96 1.30 10.91 -3.45
N THR A 97 0.73 9.91 -4.13
CA THR A 97 1.12 8.51 -4.01
C THR A 97 1.79 8.02 -5.28
N ILE A 98 3.07 7.70 -5.20
CA ILE A 98 3.85 7.08 -6.29
C ILE A 98 3.88 5.59 -6.06
N TYR A 99 3.35 4.79 -7.02
CA TYR A 99 3.16 3.36 -6.83
C TYR A 99 3.27 2.57 -8.14
N ASN A 100 3.26 1.26 -8.04
CA ASN A 100 3.40 0.34 -9.19
C ASN A 100 2.11 0.11 -9.99
N GLY A 101 1.01 0.79 -9.69
CA GLY A 101 -0.27 0.61 -10.38
C GLY A 101 -1.18 -0.47 -9.79
N ASN A 102 -0.84 -1.08 -8.65
CA ASN A 102 -1.68 -2.10 -8.01
C ASN A 102 -3.05 -1.54 -7.60
N THR A 103 -4.10 -2.15 -8.12
CA THR A 103 -5.50 -1.73 -7.94
C THR A 103 -5.94 -1.72 -6.48
N TYR A 104 -5.46 -2.64 -5.65
CA TYR A 104 -5.84 -2.68 -4.24
C TYR A 104 -5.34 -1.46 -3.48
N TYR A 105 -4.12 -1.01 -3.77
CA TYR A 105 -3.57 0.20 -3.16
C TYR A 105 -4.34 1.44 -3.60
N LEU A 106 -4.72 1.50 -4.88
CA LEU A 106 -5.57 2.60 -5.37
C LEU A 106 -6.90 2.65 -4.61
N ILE A 107 -7.59 1.51 -4.46
CA ILE A 107 -8.88 1.46 -3.77
C ILE A 107 -8.69 1.87 -2.30
N GLU A 108 -7.80 1.21 -1.58
CA GLU A 108 -7.64 1.42 -0.14
C GLU A 108 -7.23 2.86 0.19
N LEU A 109 -6.20 3.37 -0.50
CA LEU A 109 -5.72 4.73 -0.25
C LEU A 109 -6.72 5.80 -0.68
N ALA A 110 -7.44 5.60 -1.79
CA ALA A 110 -8.50 6.53 -2.20
C ALA A 110 -9.61 6.62 -1.15
N LEU A 111 -10.03 5.49 -0.59
CA LEU A 111 -11.08 5.45 0.41
C LEU A 111 -10.61 6.02 1.76
N LYS A 112 -9.38 5.72 2.20
CA LYS A 112 -8.78 6.35 3.38
C LYS A 112 -8.63 7.86 3.20
N SER A 113 -8.24 8.31 2.02
CA SER A 113 -8.15 9.73 1.67
C SER A 113 -9.51 10.44 1.77
N ILE A 114 -10.58 9.82 1.25
CA ILE A 114 -11.94 10.34 1.38
C ILE A 114 -12.38 10.38 2.84
N LEU A 115 -12.11 9.31 3.60
CA LEU A 115 -12.44 9.22 5.03
C LEU A 115 -11.78 10.32 5.85
N THR A 116 -10.55 10.67 5.52
CA THR A 116 -9.71 11.67 6.19
C THR A 116 -9.74 13.04 5.50
N ARG A 117 -10.67 13.24 4.58
CA ARG A 117 -10.88 14.51 3.85
C ARG A 117 -9.63 15.07 3.19
N ASN A 118 -8.77 14.19 2.68
CA ASN A 118 -7.60 14.57 1.91
C ASN A 118 -7.88 14.44 0.40
N SER A 119 -7.23 15.23 -0.42
CA SER A 119 -7.13 14.93 -1.84
C SER A 119 -5.95 14.00 -2.11
N MET A 120 -6.10 13.11 -3.09
CA MET A 120 -5.05 12.16 -3.44
C MET A 120 -4.77 12.14 -4.94
N ILE A 121 -3.49 12.24 -5.26
CA ILE A 121 -2.98 12.12 -6.62
C ILE A 121 -2.15 10.83 -6.70
N PHE A 122 -2.67 9.85 -7.41
CA PHE A 122 -1.95 8.62 -7.73
C PHE A 122 -1.06 8.85 -8.94
N VAL A 123 0.20 8.45 -8.83
CA VAL A 123 1.19 8.53 -9.91
C VAL A 123 1.72 7.13 -10.16
N SER A 124 1.53 6.65 -11.37
CA SER A 124 2.10 5.39 -11.84
C SER A 124 3.00 5.65 -13.03
N ASN A 125 4.19 5.05 -13.02
CA ASN A 125 5.14 5.12 -14.14
C ASN A 125 5.00 3.96 -15.13
N VAL A 126 4.08 3.03 -14.87
CA VAL A 126 3.80 1.87 -15.72
C VAL A 126 2.31 1.74 -15.96
N ASP A 127 1.93 1.30 -17.14
CA ASP A 127 0.52 1.05 -17.53
C ASP A 127 -0.02 -0.25 -16.88
N TYR A 128 0.44 -0.53 -15.65
CA TYR A 128 0.05 -1.72 -14.91
C TYR A 128 -1.37 -1.56 -14.37
N MET A 129 -2.23 -2.52 -14.66
CA MET A 129 -3.66 -2.50 -14.29
C MET A 129 -4.42 -1.26 -14.82
N ASP A 130 -4.01 -0.68 -15.95
CA ASP A 130 -4.51 0.60 -16.45
C ASP A 130 -6.01 0.60 -16.70
N PHE A 131 -6.52 -0.39 -17.43
CA PHE A 131 -7.97 -0.49 -17.75
C PHE A 131 -8.80 -0.65 -16.47
N THR A 132 -8.33 -1.48 -15.54
CA THR A 132 -8.98 -1.73 -14.26
C THR A 132 -8.97 -0.47 -13.39
N ASN A 133 -7.81 0.17 -13.24
CA ASN A 133 -7.65 1.35 -12.39
C ASN A 133 -8.47 2.54 -12.90
N ARG A 134 -8.50 2.77 -14.20
CA ARG A 134 -9.34 3.83 -14.81
C ARG A 134 -10.82 3.59 -14.58
N LEU A 135 -11.29 2.36 -14.76
CA LEU A 135 -12.69 2.03 -14.52
C LEU A 135 -13.07 2.24 -13.05
N ILE A 136 -12.26 1.74 -12.11
CA ILE A 136 -12.50 1.91 -10.68
C ILE A 136 -12.52 3.39 -10.31
N LEU A 137 -11.58 4.17 -10.82
CA LEU A 137 -11.55 5.61 -10.58
C LEU A 137 -12.79 6.33 -11.10
N ILE A 138 -13.30 5.95 -12.28
CA ILE A 138 -14.55 6.48 -12.83
C ILE A 138 -15.73 6.15 -11.91
N LEU A 139 -15.79 4.92 -11.39
CA LEU A 139 -16.86 4.50 -10.47
C LEU A 139 -16.81 5.29 -9.16
N ILE A 140 -15.61 5.49 -8.58
CA ILE A 140 -15.40 6.34 -7.40
C ILE A 140 -15.86 7.78 -7.68
N LYS A 141 -15.41 8.38 -8.77
CA LYS A 141 -15.76 9.76 -9.17
C LYS A 141 -17.25 9.97 -9.36
N ASN A 142 -17.95 8.99 -9.92
CA ASN A 142 -19.41 9.05 -10.08
C ASN A 142 -20.14 9.11 -8.73
N VAL A 143 -19.63 8.44 -7.72
CA VAL A 143 -20.19 8.53 -6.37
C VAL A 143 -19.85 9.86 -5.73
N LEU A 144 -18.61 10.35 -5.87
CA LEU A 144 -18.24 11.69 -5.35
C LEU A 144 -19.15 12.78 -5.92
N GLU A 145 -19.43 12.77 -7.23
CA GLU A 145 -20.34 13.72 -7.87
C GLU A 145 -21.78 13.65 -7.31
N LYS A 146 -22.28 12.45 -6.98
CA LYS A 146 -23.59 12.27 -6.31
C LYS A 146 -23.65 13.02 -4.97
N TYR A 147 -22.55 13.04 -4.24
CA TYR A 147 -22.43 13.75 -2.97
C TYR A 147 -21.96 15.22 -3.11
N LYS A 148 -21.87 15.74 -4.34
CA LYS A 148 -21.34 17.07 -4.66
C LYS A 148 -19.90 17.31 -4.21
N ILE A 149 -19.12 16.24 -4.09
CA ILE A 149 -17.68 16.29 -3.86
C ILE A 149 -17.00 16.42 -5.22
N ASP A 150 -16.01 17.32 -5.32
CA ASP A 150 -15.28 17.50 -6.58
C ASP A 150 -14.57 16.18 -6.96
N LYS A 151 -14.79 15.71 -8.18
CA LYS A 151 -14.15 14.51 -8.74
C LYS A 151 -12.63 14.58 -8.84
N ASN A 152 -12.06 15.79 -8.75
CA ASN A 152 -10.62 15.98 -8.72
C ASN A 152 -10.00 15.69 -7.34
N LEU A 153 -10.82 15.35 -6.34
CA LEU A 153 -10.35 14.88 -5.03
C LEU A 153 -9.45 13.65 -5.19
N ILE A 154 -9.79 12.73 -6.11
CA ILE A 154 -8.99 11.54 -6.42
C ILE A 154 -8.58 11.59 -7.88
N GLN A 155 -7.27 11.62 -8.13
CA GLN A 155 -6.72 11.68 -9.49
C GLN A 155 -5.72 10.55 -9.73
N LEU A 156 -5.60 10.11 -10.99
CA LEU A 156 -4.64 9.10 -11.42
C LEU A 156 -3.88 9.64 -12.62
N LEU A 157 -2.57 9.63 -12.53
CA LEU A 157 -1.65 10.12 -13.53
C LEU A 157 -0.69 9.00 -13.96
N TYR A 158 -0.41 8.94 -15.25
CA TYR A 158 0.66 8.13 -15.80
C TYR A 158 1.76 9.06 -16.26
N VAL A 159 2.89 9.03 -15.59
CA VAL A 159 4.05 9.88 -15.90
C VAL A 159 5.31 9.04 -15.90
N ASN A 160 6.22 9.34 -16.83
CA ASN A 160 7.53 8.69 -16.88
C ASN A 160 8.52 9.33 -15.89
N GLU A 161 8.30 10.60 -15.55
CA GLU A 161 9.15 11.39 -14.66
C GLU A 161 8.28 12.17 -13.69
N PHE A 162 8.47 11.94 -12.40
CA PHE A 162 7.70 12.58 -11.32
C PHE A 162 8.42 13.78 -10.68
N ASP A 163 9.68 14.06 -11.07
CA ASP A 163 10.50 15.12 -10.46
C ASP A 163 9.81 16.48 -10.54
N SER A 164 9.21 16.79 -11.70
CA SER A 164 8.49 18.06 -11.89
C SER A 164 7.21 18.17 -11.06
N LEU A 165 6.64 17.05 -10.61
CA LEU A 165 5.51 17.02 -9.71
C LEU A 165 5.96 17.23 -8.26
N LEU A 166 7.03 16.55 -7.86
CA LEU A 166 7.57 16.57 -6.50
C LEU A 166 8.28 17.88 -6.14
N SER A 167 8.82 18.60 -7.13
CA SER A 167 9.41 19.92 -6.91
C SER A 167 8.39 21.03 -6.59
N ASN A 168 7.07 20.73 -6.67
CA ASN A 168 5.99 21.66 -6.31
C ASN A 168 5.52 21.47 -4.85
N SER A 169 6.40 21.72 -3.90
CA SER A 169 6.15 21.55 -2.46
C SER A 169 5.02 22.43 -1.89
N VAL A 170 4.54 23.43 -2.63
CA VAL A 170 3.47 24.32 -2.16
C VAL A 170 2.09 23.66 -2.20
N SER A 171 1.91 22.67 -3.09
CA SER A 171 0.60 22.06 -3.33
C SER A 171 0.49 20.59 -2.88
N ILE A 172 1.60 19.98 -2.45
CA ILE A 172 1.65 18.61 -1.93
C ILE A 172 2.12 18.66 -0.49
N ASN A 173 1.34 18.08 0.42
CA ASN A 173 1.62 18.06 1.84
C ASN A 173 2.39 16.83 2.28
N ARG A 174 2.20 15.71 1.58
CA ARG A 174 2.89 14.44 1.86
C ARG A 174 3.03 13.58 0.62
N VAL A 175 4.11 12.82 0.55
CA VAL A 175 4.35 11.85 -0.53
C VAL A 175 4.38 10.45 0.05
N PHE A 176 3.57 9.56 -0.50
CA PHE A 176 3.65 8.12 -0.25
C PHE A 176 4.37 7.45 -1.42
N VAL A 177 5.30 6.57 -1.12
CA VAL A 177 6.00 5.77 -2.13
C VAL A 177 5.80 4.30 -1.84
N ILE A 178 5.17 3.61 -2.77
CA ILE A 178 4.92 2.18 -2.70
C ILE A 178 5.74 1.51 -3.79
N GLY A 179 6.88 0.94 -3.46
CA GLY A 179 7.79 0.41 -4.44
C GLY A 179 9.05 -0.21 -3.85
N ASP A 180 9.94 -0.66 -4.75
CA ASP A 180 11.25 -1.15 -4.40
C ASP A 180 12.17 -0.05 -3.84
N LYS A 181 13.32 -0.47 -3.29
CA LYS A 181 14.34 0.45 -2.74
C LYS A 181 14.80 1.50 -3.76
N GLY A 182 14.90 1.12 -5.04
CA GLY A 182 15.34 2.01 -6.10
C GLY A 182 14.36 3.16 -6.32
N LEU A 183 13.06 2.86 -6.40
CA LEU A 183 12.01 3.86 -6.50
C LEU A 183 11.94 4.73 -5.24
N GLN A 184 11.98 4.12 -4.06
CA GLN A 184 11.98 4.85 -2.78
C GLN A 184 13.14 5.84 -2.70
N HIS A 185 14.35 5.42 -3.08
CA HIS A 185 15.53 6.27 -3.07
C HIS A 185 15.43 7.43 -4.08
N LYS A 186 14.98 7.14 -5.30
CA LYS A 186 14.77 8.18 -6.33
C LYS A 186 13.78 9.24 -5.85
N VAL A 187 12.66 8.84 -5.28
CA VAL A 187 11.64 9.78 -4.81
C VAL A 187 12.14 10.60 -3.62
N LYS A 188 12.86 9.97 -2.67
CA LYS A 188 13.45 10.70 -1.53
C LYS A 188 14.45 11.77 -1.98
N ILE A 189 15.22 11.52 -3.02
CA ILE A 189 16.18 12.52 -3.57
C ILE A 189 15.45 13.63 -4.33
N ALA A 190 14.40 13.28 -5.07
CA ALA A 190 13.66 14.23 -5.91
C ALA A 190 12.67 15.11 -5.12
N SER A 191 12.39 14.79 -3.87
CA SER A 191 11.32 15.43 -3.08
C SER A 191 11.89 16.27 -1.94
N ASP A 192 11.46 17.53 -1.89
CA ASP A 192 11.64 18.42 -0.72
C ASP A 192 10.51 18.25 0.31
N ILE A 193 9.58 17.35 0.06
CA ILE A 193 8.39 17.09 0.87
C ILE A 193 8.63 15.84 1.72
N ASP A 194 7.94 15.72 2.85
CA ASP A 194 7.97 14.52 3.70
C ASP A 194 7.53 13.27 2.91
N VAL A 195 8.42 12.28 2.83
CA VAL A 195 8.24 11.05 2.06
C VAL A 195 8.10 9.85 2.99
N ILE A 196 6.94 9.22 2.98
CA ILE A 196 6.69 7.94 3.66
C ILE A 196 6.82 6.82 2.65
N THR A 197 7.63 5.83 2.96
CA THR A 197 7.94 4.72 2.07
C THR A 197 7.30 3.43 2.54
N PHE A 198 6.69 2.71 1.61
CA PHE A 198 6.12 1.38 1.80
C PHE A 198 6.82 0.43 0.84
N ALA A 199 7.40 -0.62 1.36
CA ALA A 199 8.01 -1.65 0.53
C ALA A 199 6.93 -2.55 -0.09
N ILE A 200 7.11 -2.94 -1.35
CA ILE A 200 6.22 -3.88 -2.02
C ILE A 200 6.77 -5.28 -1.86
N ASN A 201 5.91 -6.20 -1.40
CA ASN A 201 5.98 -7.66 -1.61
C ASN A 201 7.42 -8.22 -1.69
N HIS A 202 8.34 -7.70 -0.89
CA HIS A 202 9.65 -8.30 -0.73
C HIS A 202 9.65 -9.06 0.59
N TYR A 203 9.95 -10.35 0.51
CA TYR A 203 9.98 -11.24 1.65
C TYR A 203 11.41 -11.64 1.94
N ASP A 204 11.88 -11.32 3.12
CA ASP A 204 13.14 -11.85 3.63
C ASP A 204 12.82 -13.11 4.46
N VAL A 205 13.23 -14.28 3.99
CA VAL A 205 12.86 -15.56 4.60
C VAL A 205 14.07 -16.23 5.20
N TYR A 206 14.07 -16.50 6.49
CA TYR A 206 15.06 -17.35 7.12
C TYR A 206 14.48 -18.75 7.36
N ILE A 207 15.15 -19.77 6.84
CA ILE A 207 14.80 -21.18 7.02
C ILE A 207 15.83 -21.85 7.90
N GLU A 208 15.45 -22.11 9.14
CA GLU A 208 16.21 -22.97 10.05
C GLU A 208 15.81 -24.43 9.88
N ASN A 209 14.50 -24.68 9.78
CA ASN A 209 13.88 -25.98 9.52
C ASN A 209 12.53 -25.80 8.84
N ILE A 210 12.21 -26.67 7.87
CA ILE A 210 10.91 -26.69 7.19
C ILE A 210 10.57 -28.12 6.77
N ASP A 211 9.60 -28.74 7.45
CA ASP A 211 9.15 -30.11 7.17
C ASP A 211 7.94 -30.15 6.21
N ASP A 212 7.20 -29.04 6.08
CA ASP A 212 6.03 -28.97 5.20
C ASP A 212 6.43 -28.69 3.75
N VAL A 213 6.48 -29.77 2.95
CA VAL A 213 6.82 -29.71 1.52
C VAL A 213 5.87 -28.80 0.73
N LEU A 214 4.56 -28.81 1.07
CA LEU A 214 3.58 -27.97 0.36
C LEU A 214 3.78 -26.49 0.68
N LEU A 215 4.15 -26.19 1.92
CA LEU A 215 4.47 -24.83 2.35
C LEU A 215 5.74 -24.33 1.65
N PHE A 216 6.76 -25.19 1.55
CA PHE A 216 8.00 -24.90 0.85
C PHE A 216 7.77 -24.68 -0.65
N GLU A 217 6.99 -25.53 -1.33
CA GLU A 217 6.62 -25.31 -2.74
C GLU A 217 5.86 -23.99 -2.97
N LYS A 218 5.05 -23.55 -2.01
CA LYS A 218 4.37 -22.26 -2.07
C LYS A 218 5.33 -21.10 -1.85
N LEU A 219 6.27 -21.25 -0.93
CA LEU A 219 7.33 -20.27 -0.68
C LEU A 219 8.13 -19.98 -1.95
N LEU A 220 8.56 -21.02 -2.67
CA LEU A 220 9.31 -20.90 -3.91
C LEU A 220 8.53 -20.23 -5.07
N LYS A 221 7.23 -20.06 -4.92
CA LYS A 221 6.36 -19.36 -5.89
C LYS A 221 6.09 -17.91 -5.51
N LEU A 222 6.65 -17.45 -4.39
CA LEU A 222 6.55 -16.02 -4.02
C LEU A 222 7.48 -15.23 -4.94
N ASP A 223 6.94 -14.20 -5.59
CA ASP A 223 7.75 -13.24 -6.31
C ASP A 223 8.52 -12.36 -5.30
N TYR A 224 9.76 -12.01 -5.64
CA TYR A 224 10.62 -11.11 -4.84
C TYR A 224 10.91 -11.61 -3.41
N CYS A 225 11.50 -12.78 -3.31
CA CYS A 225 11.85 -13.44 -2.05
C CYS A 225 13.36 -13.64 -1.95
N ASP A 226 13.99 -13.09 -0.90
CA ASP A 226 15.36 -13.44 -0.53
C ASP A 226 15.31 -14.53 0.55
N ILE A 227 15.85 -15.71 0.24
CA ILE A 227 15.78 -16.87 1.11
C ILE A 227 17.16 -17.14 1.71
N TYR A 228 17.24 -17.00 3.02
CA TYR A 228 18.43 -17.26 3.83
C TYR A 228 18.35 -18.67 4.43
N VAL A 229 19.38 -19.48 4.23
CA VAL A 229 19.45 -20.83 4.78
C VAL A 229 20.76 -21.02 5.52
N LYS A 230 20.73 -21.83 6.59
CA LYS A 230 21.95 -22.14 7.34
C LYS A 230 22.92 -22.96 6.50
N THR A 231 24.18 -22.55 6.49
CA THR A 231 25.27 -23.30 5.81
C THR A 231 25.28 -24.77 6.22
N GLY A 232 25.28 -25.65 5.23
CA GLY A 232 25.25 -27.11 5.44
C GLY A 232 23.84 -27.67 5.68
N SER A 233 22.77 -26.90 5.42
CA SER A 233 21.42 -27.45 5.35
C SER A 233 21.30 -28.41 4.13
N ASP A 234 20.41 -29.40 4.23
CA ASP A 234 20.13 -30.33 3.11
C ASP A 234 19.27 -29.65 2.00
N LEU A 235 18.89 -28.39 2.19
CA LEU A 235 18.14 -27.61 1.21
C LEU A 235 19.09 -27.11 0.13
N GLN A 236 18.97 -27.65 -1.09
CA GLN A 236 19.79 -27.26 -2.24
C GLN A 236 18.93 -26.57 -3.28
N PHE A 237 19.12 -25.24 -3.40
CA PHE A 237 18.56 -24.41 -4.48
C PHE A 237 19.58 -23.36 -4.89
N ASP A 238 19.64 -23.06 -6.19
CA ASP A 238 20.68 -22.19 -6.77
C ASP A 238 20.57 -20.72 -6.31
N ASP A 239 19.38 -20.29 -5.80
CA ASP A 239 19.08 -18.90 -5.44
C ASP A 239 19.03 -18.66 -3.91
N PHE A 240 19.54 -19.58 -3.08
CA PHE A 240 19.57 -19.39 -1.64
C PHE A 240 20.82 -18.62 -1.19
N ILE A 241 20.63 -17.76 -0.18
CA ILE A 241 21.73 -17.05 0.49
C ILE A 241 22.15 -17.87 1.70
N GLU A 242 23.36 -18.42 1.67
CA GLU A 242 23.89 -19.17 2.81
C GLU A 242 24.29 -18.20 3.93
N VAL A 243 23.89 -18.53 5.17
CA VAL A 243 24.27 -17.84 6.39
C VAL A 243 24.77 -18.81 7.44
N GLN A 244 25.64 -18.36 8.34
CA GLN A 244 26.22 -19.24 9.37
C GLN A 244 25.19 -19.61 10.45
N ASP A 245 24.36 -18.63 10.82
CA ASP A 245 23.37 -18.75 11.90
C ASP A 245 22.25 -17.70 11.75
N ILE A 246 21.33 -17.70 12.71
CA ILE A 246 20.21 -16.76 12.77
C ILE A 246 20.68 -15.31 12.95
N ASP A 247 21.79 -15.06 13.63
CA ASP A 247 22.31 -13.72 13.86
C ASP A 247 22.80 -13.09 12.56
N GLU A 248 23.50 -13.88 11.73
CA GLU A 248 23.92 -13.42 10.41
C GLU A 248 22.70 -13.18 9.50
N ALA A 249 21.71 -14.07 9.52
CA ALA A 249 20.46 -13.87 8.78
C ALA A 249 19.78 -12.56 9.18
N ILE A 250 19.57 -12.32 10.46
CA ILE A 250 18.96 -11.08 11.00
C ILE A 250 19.78 -9.86 10.58
N CYS A 251 21.10 -9.93 10.66
CA CYS A 251 21.98 -8.84 10.25
C CYS A 251 21.83 -8.49 8.78
N GLN A 252 21.83 -9.49 7.89
CA GLN A 252 21.67 -9.31 6.46
C GLN A 252 20.25 -8.82 6.12
N ILE A 253 19.22 -9.39 6.72
CA ILE A 253 17.83 -8.94 6.57
C ILE A 253 17.72 -7.47 6.97
N ASN A 254 18.15 -7.09 8.15
CA ASN A 254 18.05 -5.72 8.64
C ASN A 254 18.86 -4.71 7.80
N PHE A 255 19.93 -5.16 7.16
CA PHE A 255 20.71 -4.33 6.25
C PHE A 255 20.05 -4.22 4.87
N ASN A 256 19.51 -5.32 4.35
CA ASN A 256 18.99 -5.41 2.98
C ASN A 256 17.50 -5.09 2.89
N THR A 257 16.74 -5.29 3.97
CA THR A 257 15.28 -5.17 3.92
C THR A 257 14.82 -3.80 3.46
N ALA A 258 13.79 -3.81 2.63
CA ALA A 258 13.02 -2.62 2.30
C ALA A 258 11.99 -2.28 3.41
N GLY A 259 11.94 -3.08 4.50
CA GLY A 259 11.01 -2.91 5.61
C GLY A 259 9.63 -3.54 5.37
N SER A 260 9.48 -4.45 4.37
CA SER A 260 8.17 -5.04 4.08
C SER A 260 7.80 -6.14 5.04
N SER A 261 8.32 -7.34 4.84
CA SER A 261 7.92 -8.50 5.63
C SER A 261 9.06 -9.49 5.75
N SER A 262 9.16 -10.12 6.91
CA SER A 262 10.10 -11.22 7.13
C SER A 262 9.39 -12.48 7.59
N ILE A 263 9.93 -13.62 7.22
CA ILE A 263 9.38 -14.93 7.51
C ILE A 263 10.47 -15.76 8.18
N ILE A 264 10.12 -16.48 9.22
CA ILE A 264 10.99 -17.53 9.77
C ILE A 264 10.28 -18.87 9.74
N PHE A 265 10.99 -19.90 9.28
CA PHE A 265 10.60 -21.30 9.43
C PHE A 265 11.54 -21.98 10.41
N THR A 266 11.01 -22.43 11.55
CA THR A 266 11.77 -23.05 12.63
C THR A 266 10.86 -23.87 13.54
N ASP A 267 11.39 -24.95 14.10
CA ASP A 267 10.73 -25.71 15.17
C ASP A 267 11.12 -25.22 16.57
N SER A 268 12.01 -24.22 16.66
CA SER A 268 12.49 -23.69 17.94
C SER A 268 11.70 -22.43 18.32
N ASP A 269 10.94 -22.51 19.42
CA ASP A 269 10.27 -21.34 20.01
C ASP A 269 11.28 -20.22 20.38
N TYR A 270 12.51 -20.61 20.74
CA TYR A 270 13.57 -19.65 21.03
C TYR A 270 13.99 -18.90 19.77
N SER A 271 14.28 -19.61 18.68
CA SER A 271 14.66 -19.00 17.40
C SER A 271 13.54 -18.11 16.86
N ALA A 272 12.28 -18.57 16.94
CA ALA A 272 11.12 -17.78 16.54
C ALA A 272 11.03 -16.46 17.32
N SER A 273 11.09 -16.55 18.67
CA SER A 273 11.03 -15.36 19.53
C SER A 273 12.22 -14.43 19.31
N TYR A 274 13.42 -14.99 19.12
CA TYR A 274 14.64 -14.22 18.87
C TYR A 274 14.55 -13.47 17.55
N PHE A 275 14.09 -14.12 16.47
CA PHE A 275 13.89 -13.51 15.17
C PHE A 275 12.88 -12.36 15.23
N VAL A 276 11.70 -12.59 15.83
CA VAL A 276 10.64 -11.59 15.97
C VAL A 276 11.12 -10.32 16.72
N ASN A 277 11.96 -10.49 17.73
CA ASN A 277 12.44 -9.36 18.54
C ASN A 277 13.60 -8.58 17.92
N ASN A 278 14.29 -9.14 16.93
CA ASN A 278 15.52 -8.54 16.38
C ASN A 278 15.43 -8.12 14.92
N VAL A 279 14.45 -8.62 14.16
CA VAL A 279 14.23 -8.21 12.77
C VAL A 279 13.43 -6.89 12.71
N LYS A 280 13.87 -5.98 11.82
CA LYS A 280 13.31 -4.64 11.65
C LYS A 280 12.45 -4.56 10.38
N THR A 281 11.34 -5.28 10.37
CA THR A 281 10.35 -5.27 9.27
C THR A 281 8.96 -4.97 9.81
N ASN A 282 8.06 -4.51 8.93
CA ASN A 282 6.71 -4.14 9.33
C ASN A 282 5.87 -5.34 9.76
N ASN A 283 6.05 -6.47 9.06
CA ASN A 283 5.32 -7.71 9.35
C ASN A 283 6.30 -8.86 9.55
N ILE A 284 6.05 -9.72 10.52
CA ILE A 284 6.86 -10.91 10.77
C ILE A 284 5.93 -12.12 10.84
N TYR A 285 6.26 -13.14 10.06
CA TYR A 285 5.52 -14.39 9.98
C TYR A 285 6.36 -15.52 10.53
N VAL A 286 5.77 -16.37 11.38
CA VAL A 286 6.41 -17.55 11.96
C VAL A 286 5.68 -18.79 11.47
N ASN A 287 6.39 -19.67 10.75
CA ASN A 287 5.89 -20.93 10.22
C ASN A 287 4.62 -20.78 9.34
N MET A 288 4.48 -19.65 8.68
CA MET A 288 3.38 -19.38 7.76
C MET A 288 3.79 -18.44 6.64
N LEU A 289 3.09 -18.51 5.52
CA LEU A 289 3.26 -17.58 4.41
C LEU A 289 2.28 -16.41 4.50
N PRO A 290 2.69 -15.24 4.04
CA PRO A 290 1.80 -14.09 3.92
C PRO A 290 0.64 -14.41 2.97
N ASN A 291 -0.51 -13.85 3.26
CA ASN A 291 -1.71 -14.00 2.43
C ASN A 291 -1.72 -13.07 1.20
N GLY A 292 -0.57 -12.50 0.81
CA GLY A 292 -0.44 -11.55 -0.30
C GLY A 292 -1.02 -10.16 -0.04
N ARG A 293 -1.14 -9.76 1.25
CA ARG A 293 -1.90 -8.58 1.70
C ARG A 293 -1.14 -7.74 2.73
N ASP A 294 0.17 -7.60 2.56
CA ASP A 294 1.05 -7.14 3.63
C ASP A 294 1.12 -5.63 3.83
N LEU A 295 0.46 -4.83 2.98
CA LEU A 295 0.40 -3.40 3.22
C LEU A 295 -0.89 -3.05 3.95
N ASP A 296 -0.77 -2.63 5.21
CA ASP A 296 -1.81 -1.96 5.96
C ASP A 296 -1.40 -0.50 6.15
N PHE A 297 -2.11 0.40 5.48
CA PHE A 297 -1.82 1.83 5.58
C PHE A 297 -2.46 2.38 6.85
N ASP A 298 -1.64 2.69 7.86
CA ASP A 298 -2.13 3.31 9.10
C ASP A 298 -2.87 4.62 8.77
N LEU A 299 -4.07 4.76 9.32
CA LEU A 299 -4.88 5.96 9.13
C LEU A 299 -4.20 7.23 9.68
N ASN A 300 -3.36 7.08 10.73
CA ASN A 300 -2.61 8.19 11.29
C ASN A 300 -1.64 8.85 10.30
N LEU A 301 -1.31 8.17 9.21
CA LEU A 301 -0.46 8.73 8.15
C LEU A 301 -1.17 9.81 7.31
N PHE A 302 -2.49 9.95 7.46
CA PHE A 302 -3.32 10.90 6.72
C PHE A 302 -3.65 12.18 7.50
N PHE A 303 -3.06 12.31 8.70
CA PHE A 303 -3.22 13.46 9.59
C PHE A 303 -1.89 14.17 9.89
#